data_f5efc05d30ab47d75254d5c01d7b1c6d
#
_entry.id   f5efc05d30ab47d75254d5c01d7b1c6d
#
_cell.length_a   1.000
_cell.length_b   1.000
_cell.length_c   1.000
_cell.angle_alpha   90.00
_cell.angle_beta   90.00
_cell.angle_gamma   90.00
#
_symmetry.space_group_name_H-M   'P 1'
#
loop_
_entity.id
_entity.type
_entity.pdbx_description
1 polymer ?
#
loop_
_entity_poly.entity_id
_entity_poly.type
_entity_poly.pdbx_seq_one_letter_code
_entity_poly.pdbx_strand_id
1 'polypeptide(L)'
;MKNNILIIGGGPAGLEAASGLQRLGYNVILIEKSTTLGGHLASWDRLFPDGVSAKEKLKGLLAQMDGVKCFTDTDVRSINRLDKSYNVILSNGITVLADAVLVASGFDLFQAEKKEEYGYGIYDRVITNADLEAWFNAGPDSDNRIDKPKRIGFVHCVGSRDEKSGCRSCSKVCCATAVKQACEIKQAFPDAQVYCFYMDLRMFGRHYEDLYLSAQKDYNVRFIRGRVAEVSETVDGSLLVKAEDTVAGKPLKVTLDLLVLMAGMRPSASGKRVGKLLEMPMEEDGFFAVRDSILSGQRSGLPGVFLAGASTGPKTLPETIAEARAAVIDIDKYLSGIFPDVKNYKTLLRERW
;
A
#
# COMPACT_ATOMS: atom_id res chain seq x y z
N MET A 1 -30.95 20.15 2.56
CA MET A 1 -29.69 20.17 3.35
C MET A 1 -28.65 19.41 2.51
N LYS A 2 -27.38 19.81 2.55
CA LYS A 2 -26.31 19.07 1.87
C LYS A 2 -26.05 17.76 2.63
N ASN A 3 -25.91 16.63 1.91
CA ASN A 3 -25.60 15.35 2.51
C ASN A 3 -24.19 15.36 3.12
N ASN A 4 -24.05 14.69 4.25
CA ASN A 4 -22.78 14.53 4.96
C ASN A 4 -22.09 13.23 4.54
N ILE A 5 -20.82 13.32 4.16
CA ILE A 5 -20.02 12.15 3.78
C ILE A 5 -18.84 12.05 4.74
N LEU A 6 -18.69 10.89 5.35
CA LEU A 6 -17.52 10.56 6.15
C LEU A 6 -16.51 9.75 5.32
N ILE A 7 -15.27 10.21 5.29
CA ILE A 7 -14.15 9.49 4.67
C ILE A 7 -13.21 9.03 5.79
N ILE A 8 -12.92 7.73 5.81
CA ILE A 8 -12.05 7.09 6.81
C ILE A 8 -10.72 6.76 6.13
N GLY A 9 -9.70 7.56 6.43
CA GLY A 9 -8.33 7.46 5.91
C GLY A 9 -7.93 8.63 5.03
N GLY A 10 -6.87 9.33 5.43
CA GLY A 10 -6.32 10.52 4.79
C GLY A 10 -5.16 10.22 3.82
N GLY A 11 -5.08 8.99 3.28
CA GLY A 11 -4.16 8.63 2.21
C GLY A 11 -4.62 9.15 0.84
N PRO A 12 -3.88 8.83 -0.26
CA PRO A 12 -4.18 9.35 -1.60
C PRO A 12 -5.62 9.12 -2.06
N ALA A 13 -6.19 7.95 -1.75
CA ALA A 13 -7.59 7.65 -2.11
C ALA A 13 -8.57 8.57 -1.37
N GLY A 14 -8.38 8.75 -0.06
CA GLY A 14 -9.24 9.61 0.74
C GLY A 14 -9.14 11.07 0.34
N LEU A 15 -7.93 11.57 0.08
CA LEU A 15 -7.69 12.95 -0.36
C LEU A 15 -8.35 13.24 -1.72
N GLU A 16 -8.15 12.36 -2.71
CA GLU A 16 -8.76 12.51 -4.04
C GLU A 16 -10.28 12.48 -3.96
N ALA A 17 -10.84 11.51 -3.20
CA ALA A 17 -12.29 11.41 -3.04
C ALA A 17 -12.87 12.61 -2.29
N ALA A 18 -12.19 13.08 -1.24
CA ALA A 18 -12.64 14.24 -0.45
C ALA A 18 -12.76 15.48 -1.30
N SER A 19 -11.72 15.79 -2.08
CA SER A 19 -11.73 16.94 -2.99
C SER A 19 -12.80 16.81 -4.08
N GLY A 20 -13.00 15.59 -4.63
CA GLY A 20 -14.01 15.32 -5.64
C GLY A 20 -15.43 15.54 -5.11
N LEU A 21 -15.75 14.98 -3.94
CA LEU A 21 -17.07 15.12 -3.30
C LEU A 21 -17.36 16.56 -2.85
N GLN A 22 -16.34 17.24 -2.33
CA GLN A 22 -16.47 18.64 -1.94
C GLN A 22 -16.81 19.52 -3.15
N ARG A 23 -16.16 19.31 -4.31
CA ARG A 23 -16.48 20.02 -5.57
C ARG A 23 -17.90 19.74 -6.09
N LEU A 24 -18.46 18.56 -5.81
CA LEU A 24 -19.86 18.26 -6.08
C LEU A 24 -20.83 18.92 -5.08
N GLY A 25 -20.31 19.60 -4.09
CA GLY A 25 -21.10 20.39 -3.13
C GLY A 25 -21.52 19.62 -1.89
N TYR A 26 -21.03 18.42 -1.66
CA TYR A 26 -21.28 17.66 -0.43
C TYR A 26 -20.55 18.24 0.78
N ASN A 27 -21.05 17.95 1.98
CA ASN A 27 -20.37 18.26 3.22
C ASN A 27 -19.45 17.10 3.60
N VAL A 28 -18.13 17.27 3.39
CA VAL A 28 -17.16 16.19 3.55
C VAL A 28 -16.40 16.33 4.86
N ILE A 29 -16.36 15.23 5.61
CA ILE A 29 -15.55 15.06 6.81
C ILE A 29 -14.56 13.94 6.54
N LEU A 30 -13.27 14.24 6.62
CA LEU A 30 -12.19 13.27 6.49
C LEU A 30 -11.53 13.06 7.84
N ILE A 31 -11.34 11.80 8.22
CA ILE A 31 -10.59 11.43 9.42
C ILE A 31 -9.35 10.64 9.07
N GLU A 32 -8.27 10.89 9.78
CA GLU A 32 -6.99 10.20 9.67
C GLU A 32 -6.44 9.86 11.06
N LYS A 33 -6.04 8.59 11.22
CA LYS A 33 -5.48 8.08 12.49
C LYS A 33 -4.11 8.68 12.83
N SER A 34 -3.35 9.03 11.80
CA SER A 34 -2.02 9.64 11.95
C SER A 34 -2.13 11.14 12.18
N THR A 35 -1.07 11.76 12.69
CA THR A 35 -0.99 13.21 12.89
C THR A 35 -0.91 13.99 11.58
N THR A 36 -0.59 13.33 10.46
CA THR A 36 -0.43 13.94 9.14
C THR A 36 -1.24 13.21 8.08
N LEU A 37 -1.67 13.95 7.06
CA LEU A 37 -2.32 13.41 5.87
C LEU A 37 -1.29 12.89 4.86
N GLY A 38 -1.73 12.00 3.96
CA GLY A 38 -0.92 11.47 2.85
C GLY A 38 -0.69 9.97 2.94
N GLY A 39 -0.89 9.34 4.10
CA GLY A 39 -0.62 7.91 4.30
C GLY A 39 0.81 7.55 3.89
N HIS A 40 1.02 6.37 3.29
CA HIS A 40 2.36 5.94 2.85
C HIS A 40 3.02 6.87 1.82
N LEU A 41 2.23 7.60 1.01
CA LEU A 41 2.78 8.55 0.04
C LEU A 41 3.61 9.65 0.71
N ALA A 42 3.31 10.02 1.94
CA ALA A 42 4.07 11.01 2.72
C ALA A 42 5.48 10.54 3.10
N SER A 43 5.71 9.22 3.12
CA SER A 43 6.98 8.61 3.50
C SER A 43 7.84 8.19 2.30
N TRP A 44 7.31 8.22 1.08
CA TRP A 44 8.04 7.82 -0.12
C TRP A 44 8.79 8.99 -0.75
N ASP A 45 9.94 8.69 -1.37
CA ASP A 45 10.74 9.68 -2.11
C ASP A 45 10.26 9.79 -3.56
N ARG A 46 10.39 8.72 -4.33
CA ARG A 46 10.02 8.70 -5.75
C ARG A 46 9.04 7.60 -6.08
N LEU A 47 8.28 7.81 -7.14
CA LEU A 47 7.28 6.88 -7.64
C LEU A 47 7.75 6.20 -8.93
N PHE A 48 7.46 4.92 -9.07
CA PHE A 48 7.68 4.19 -10.31
C PHE A 48 6.52 4.45 -11.30
N PRO A 49 6.72 4.27 -12.64
CA PRO A 49 7.98 3.93 -13.29
C PRO A 49 8.90 5.14 -13.51
N ASP A 50 8.37 6.36 -13.50
CA ASP A 50 9.00 7.57 -14.05
C ASP A 50 9.90 8.32 -13.05
N GLY A 51 10.04 7.85 -11.82
CA GLY A 51 10.85 8.48 -10.78
C GLY A 51 10.36 9.86 -10.33
N VAL A 52 9.07 10.16 -10.52
CA VAL A 52 8.50 11.46 -10.10
C VAL A 52 8.43 11.57 -8.58
N SER A 53 8.60 12.78 -8.04
CA SER A 53 8.59 13.04 -6.61
C SER A 53 7.24 12.70 -5.98
N ALA A 54 7.23 11.82 -4.98
CA ALA A 54 6.06 11.49 -4.18
C ALA A 54 5.56 12.71 -3.39
N LYS A 55 6.48 13.51 -2.85
CA LYS A 55 6.19 14.74 -2.11
C LYS A 55 5.46 15.77 -2.97
N GLU A 56 5.87 15.95 -4.23
CA GLU A 56 5.16 16.86 -5.14
C GLU A 56 3.76 16.38 -5.48
N LYS A 57 3.57 15.06 -5.68
CA LYS A 57 2.24 14.49 -5.91
C LYS A 57 1.34 14.65 -4.69
N LEU A 58 1.86 14.41 -3.50
CA LEU A 58 1.13 14.65 -2.26
C LEU A 58 0.75 16.13 -2.09
N LYS A 59 1.68 17.05 -2.34
CA LYS A 59 1.41 18.50 -2.31
C LYS A 59 0.25 18.86 -3.25
N GLY A 60 0.22 18.26 -4.45
CA GLY A 60 -0.87 18.46 -5.41
C GLY A 60 -2.23 17.96 -4.91
N LEU A 61 -2.28 16.84 -4.19
CA LEU A 61 -3.51 16.34 -3.57
C LEU A 61 -3.97 17.23 -2.41
N LEU A 62 -3.03 17.64 -1.54
CA LEU A 62 -3.35 18.49 -0.38
C LEU A 62 -3.84 19.88 -0.79
N ALA A 63 -3.32 20.43 -1.89
CA ALA A 63 -3.76 21.73 -2.41
C ALA A 63 -5.22 21.77 -2.88
N GLN A 64 -5.86 20.60 -3.04
CA GLN A 64 -7.26 20.47 -3.45
C GLN A 64 -8.23 20.27 -2.28
N MET A 65 -7.74 20.32 -1.03
CA MET A 65 -8.53 20.00 0.17
C MET A 65 -9.28 21.22 0.76
N ASP A 66 -9.30 22.34 0.06
CA ASP A 66 -10.03 23.52 0.53
C ASP A 66 -11.52 23.20 0.74
N GLY A 67 -12.05 23.65 1.87
CA GLY A 67 -13.43 23.39 2.29
C GLY A 67 -13.71 21.98 2.84
N VAL A 68 -12.75 21.08 2.86
CA VAL A 68 -12.90 19.75 3.50
C VAL A 68 -12.58 19.86 5.00
N LYS A 69 -13.48 19.36 5.85
CA LYS A 69 -13.22 19.28 7.29
C LYS A 69 -12.38 18.06 7.62
N CYS A 70 -11.11 18.26 8.00
CA CYS A 70 -10.18 17.20 8.32
C CYS A 70 -9.95 17.08 9.83
N PHE A 71 -9.92 15.83 10.33
CA PHE A 71 -9.49 15.50 11.69
C PHE A 71 -8.34 14.49 11.60
N THR A 72 -7.15 14.92 11.95
CA THR A 72 -5.98 14.05 12.16
C THR A 72 -5.96 13.54 13.60
N ASP A 73 -5.06 12.58 13.89
CA ASP A 73 -4.99 11.89 15.19
C ASP A 73 -6.37 11.40 15.67
N THR A 74 -7.19 10.98 14.70
CA THR A 74 -8.59 10.66 14.92
C THR A 74 -8.97 9.36 14.23
N ASP A 75 -9.57 8.45 14.98
CA ASP A 75 -10.02 7.18 14.48
C ASP A 75 -11.49 6.93 14.83
N VAL A 76 -12.09 5.91 14.24
CA VAL A 76 -13.48 5.52 14.53
C VAL A 76 -13.53 4.73 15.83
N ARG A 77 -14.41 5.15 16.76
CA ARG A 77 -14.70 4.43 18.00
C ARG A 77 -15.89 3.47 17.83
N SER A 78 -16.96 3.94 17.19
CA SER A 78 -18.13 3.10 16.90
C SER A 78 -18.87 3.61 15.66
N ILE A 79 -19.55 2.69 14.98
CA ILE A 79 -20.41 2.96 13.84
C ILE A 79 -21.73 2.24 14.07
N ASN A 80 -22.82 2.98 14.07
CA ASN A 80 -24.17 2.43 14.18
C ASN A 80 -24.97 2.79 12.93
N ARG A 81 -25.48 1.80 12.23
CA ARG A 81 -26.35 2.03 11.09
C ARG A 81 -27.73 2.50 11.57
N LEU A 82 -28.21 3.58 11.00
CA LEU A 82 -29.58 4.04 11.08
C LEU A 82 -30.33 3.62 9.79
N ASP A 83 -31.57 4.06 9.61
CA ASP A 83 -32.35 3.69 8.42
C ASP A 83 -31.63 4.05 7.10
N LYS A 84 -31.24 5.31 6.94
CA LYS A 84 -30.60 5.85 5.73
C LYS A 84 -29.26 6.52 5.94
N SER A 85 -28.67 6.37 7.13
CA SER A 85 -27.44 7.06 7.51
C SER A 85 -26.65 6.23 8.53
N TYR A 86 -25.47 6.73 8.89
CA TYR A 86 -24.59 6.14 9.88
C TYR A 86 -24.31 7.14 10.99
N ASN A 87 -24.51 6.72 12.23
CA ASN A 87 -24.09 7.48 13.40
C ASN A 87 -22.69 6.99 13.81
N VAL A 88 -21.67 7.83 13.61
CA VAL A 88 -20.27 7.49 13.82
C VAL A 88 -19.71 8.31 14.98
N ILE A 89 -19.20 7.63 16.00
CA ILE A 89 -18.51 8.27 17.12
C ILE A 89 -17.00 8.14 16.88
N LEU A 90 -16.32 9.27 16.89
CA LEU A 90 -14.87 9.36 16.69
C LEU A 90 -14.12 9.23 18.03
N SER A 91 -12.82 8.92 17.99
CA SER A 91 -11.97 8.77 19.17
C SER A 91 -11.85 10.05 19.99
N ASN A 92 -11.96 11.21 19.36
CA ASN A 92 -11.95 12.53 19.98
C ASN A 92 -13.32 12.94 20.59
N GLY A 93 -14.31 12.04 20.58
CA GLY A 93 -15.65 12.27 21.16
C GLY A 93 -16.65 12.95 20.21
N ILE A 94 -16.23 13.38 19.03
CA ILE A 94 -17.13 13.98 18.04
C ILE A 94 -18.05 12.89 17.46
N THR A 95 -19.33 13.24 17.33
CA THR A 95 -20.31 12.39 16.64
C THR A 95 -20.62 12.96 15.27
N VAL A 96 -20.55 12.11 14.25
CA VAL A 96 -20.83 12.42 12.85
C VAL A 96 -22.03 11.62 12.40
N LEU A 97 -23.07 12.32 11.92
CA LEU A 97 -24.17 11.69 11.16
C LEU A 97 -23.81 11.74 9.69
N ALA A 98 -23.51 10.59 9.10
CA ALA A 98 -23.07 10.46 7.71
C ALA A 98 -24.14 9.78 6.85
N ASP A 99 -24.51 10.39 5.73
CA ASP A 99 -25.42 9.81 4.73
C ASP A 99 -24.71 8.78 3.85
N ALA A 100 -23.38 8.89 3.73
CA ALA A 100 -22.51 7.89 3.12
C ALA A 100 -21.15 7.83 3.85
N VAL A 101 -20.52 6.65 3.82
CA VAL A 101 -19.19 6.40 4.38
C VAL A 101 -18.29 5.85 3.29
N LEU A 102 -17.13 6.46 3.09
CA LEU A 102 -16.06 5.94 2.25
C LEU A 102 -14.93 5.39 3.12
N VAL A 103 -14.60 4.12 3.00
CA VAL A 103 -13.48 3.50 3.67
C VAL A 103 -12.27 3.47 2.74
N ALA A 104 -11.28 4.29 3.04
CA ALA A 104 -10.01 4.45 2.33
C ALA A 104 -8.81 4.17 3.27
N SER A 105 -8.94 3.16 4.13
CA SER A 105 -8.03 2.82 5.23
C SER A 105 -6.67 2.26 4.80
N GLY A 106 -6.45 2.05 3.50
CA GLY A 106 -5.17 1.65 2.94
C GLY A 106 -4.69 0.26 3.39
N PHE A 107 -3.38 0.13 3.56
CA PHE A 107 -2.69 -1.11 3.88
C PHE A 107 -1.60 -0.86 4.94
N ASP A 108 -1.14 -1.94 5.58
CA ASP A 108 0.09 -1.96 6.35
C ASP A 108 1.14 -2.79 5.61
N LEU A 109 2.43 -2.56 5.87
CA LEU A 109 3.48 -3.43 5.36
C LEU A 109 3.56 -4.72 6.17
N PHE A 110 3.97 -5.79 5.52
CA PHE A 110 4.26 -7.05 6.20
C PHE A 110 5.36 -6.83 7.25
N GLN A 111 5.16 -7.35 8.44
CA GLN A 111 6.14 -7.33 9.52
C GLN A 111 7.30 -8.28 9.18
N ALA A 112 8.41 -7.72 8.73
CA ALA A 112 9.54 -8.48 8.20
C ALA A 112 10.22 -9.37 9.27
N GLU A 113 10.05 -9.04 10.55
CA GLU A 113 10.51 -9.81 11.72
C GLU A 113 9.94 -11.25 11.73
N LYS A 114 8.76 -11.45 11.12
CA LYS A 114 8.14 -12.77 11.00
C LYS A 114 8.85 -13.72 10.03
N LYS A 115 9.82 -13.21 9.29
CA LYS A 115 10.71 -13.97 8.39
C LYS A 115 12.10 -14.00 8.99
N GLU A 116 12.22 -14.74 10.10
CA GLU A 116 13.46 -14.86 10.89
C GLU A 116 14.65 -15.30 10.04
N GLU A 117 14.40 -16.11 8.99
CA GLU A 117 15.39 -16.57 8.03
C GLU A 117 16.10 -15.45 7.26
N TYR A 118 15.54 -14.23 7.28
CA TYR A 118 16.15 -13.06 6.62
C TYR A 118 16.85 -12.11 7.59
N GLY A 119 16.62 -12.27 8.91
CA GLY A 119 17.38 -11.56 9.95
C GLY A 119 17.02 -10.09 10.16
N TYR A 120 15.84 -9.62 9.71
CA TYR A 120 15.38 -8.26 10.00
C TYR A 120 15.14 -8.08 11.50
N GLY A 121 15.69 -6.99 12.08
CA GLY A 121 15.66 -6.76 13.52
C GLY A 121 16.68 -7.58 14.32
N ILE A 122 17.45 -8.45 13.65
CA ILE A 122 18.54 -9.25 14.23
C ILE A 122 19.89 -8.76 13.70
N TYR A 123 20.01 -8.56 12.39
CA TYR A 123 21.22 -8.05 11.74
C TYR A 123 21.02 -6.59 11.34
N ASP A 124 21.91 -5.71 11.76
CA ASP A 124 21.78 -4.26 11.53
C ASP A 124 21.69 -3.89 10.05
N ARG A 125 22.32 -4.68 9.18
CA ARG A 125 22.38 -4.41 7.73
C ARG A 125 21.24 -5.05 6.92
N VAL A 126 20.19 -5.52 7.61
CA VAL A 126 18.95 -5.97 6.97
C VAL A 126 17.87 -4.93 7.22
N ILE A 127 17.38 -4.32 6.15
CA ILE A 127 16.36 -3.27 6.17
C ILE A 127 15.17 -3.65 5.31
N THR A 128 14.07 -2.91 5.43
CA THR A 128 12.92 -3.04 4.51
C THR A 128 12.96 -2.01 3.39
N ASN A 129 12.15 -2.21 2.36
CA ASN A 129 11.92 -1.21 1.32
C ASN A 129 11.38 0.11 1.89
N ALA A 130 10.66 0.09 3.00
CA ALA A 130 10.19 1.31 3.67
C ALA A 130 11.31 2.05 4.40
N ASP A 131 12.23 1.33 5.07
CA ASP A 131 13.42 1.92 5.67
C ASP A 131 14.26 2.62 4.60
N LEU A 132 14.41 1.98 3.43
CA LEU A 132 15.16 2.56 2.31
C LEU A 132 14.49 3.81 1.73
N GLU A 133 13.16 3.83 1.60
CA GLU A 133 12.42 5.05 1.19
C GLU A 133 12.61 6.19 2.21
N ALA A 134 12.58 5.87 3.51
CA ALA A 134 12.83 6.86 4.55
C ALA A 134 14.24 7.44 4.45
N TRP A 135 15.23 6.61 4.16
CA TRP A 135 16.60 7.05 3.94
C TRP A 135 16.73 7.97 2.71
N PHE A 136 16.11 7.64 1.57
CA PHE A 136 16.11 8.51 0.40
C PHE A 136 15.45 9.88 0.70
N ASN A 137 14.38 9.89 1.49
CA ASN A 137 13.69 11.12 1.87
C ASN A 137 14.49 12.01 2.84
N ALA A 138 15.18 11.40 3.80
CA ALA A 138 15.86 12.11 4.88
C ALA A 138 17.32 12.44 4.56
N GLY A 139 17.89 11.78 3.54
CA GLY A 139 19.27 11.97 3.09
C GLY A 139 20.27 10.96 3.67
N PRO A 140 21.50 10.94 3.15
CA PRO A 140 22.48 9.87 3.35
C PRO A 140 22.95 9.67 4.81
N ASP A 141 22.86 10.67 5.64
CA ASP A 141 23.30 10.60 7.05
C ASP A 141 22.18 10.20 8.02
N SER A 142 20.99 9.87 7.49
CA SER A 142 19.81 9.60 8.31
C SER A 142 19.75 8.19 8.90
N ASP A 143 20.48 7.23 8.34
CA ASP A 143 20.50 5.85 8.80
C ASP A 143 21.89 5.22 8.63
N ASN A 144 22.58 4.98 9.73
CA ASN A 144 23.93 4.41 9.75
C ASN A 144 24.03 2.97 9.20
N ARG A 145 22.89 2.28 9.07
CA ARG A 145 22.83 0.95 8.46
C ARG A 145 23.17 1.00 6.95
N ILE A 146 23.03 2.18 6.33
CA ILE A 146 23.27 2.41 4.89
C ILE A 146 24.56 3.25 4.71
N ASP A 147 25.67 2.78 5.28
CA ASP A 147 26.95 3.45 5.12
C ASP A 147 27.75 2.85 3.94
N LYS A 148 27.75 3.54 2.81
CA LYS A 148 28.52 3.26 1.59
C LYS A 148 28.60 1.77 1.22
N PRO A 149 27.46 1.08 1.09
CA PRO A 149 27.48 -0.36 0.81
C PRO A 149 28.01 -0.60 -0.62
N LYS A 150 28.87 -1.62 -0.76
CA LYS A 150 29.43 -2.02 -2.06
C LYS A 150 28.64 -3.12 -2.75
N ARG A 151 27.91 -3.94 -1.98
CA ARG A 151 27.13 -5.07 -2.46
C ARG A 151 25.76 -5.05 -1.79
N ILE A 152 24.73 -4.82 -2.56
CA ILE A 152 23.36 -4.68 -2.05
C ILE A 152 22.46 -5.74 -2.69
N GLY A 153 21.64 -6.39 -1.88
CA GLY A 153 20.64 -7.35 -2.34
C GLY A 153 19.21 -6.87 -2.06
N PHE A 154 18.31 -7.13 -3.00
CA PHE A 154 16.87 -6.95 -2.84
C PHE A 154 16.18 -8.30 -2.84
N VAL A 155 15.47 -8.66 -1.76
CA VAL A 155 14.69 -9.90 -1.68
C VAL A 155 13.23 -9.60 -1.99
N HIS A 156 12.73 -10.10 -3.10
CA HIS A 156 11.35 -9.89 -3.51
C HIS A 156 10.36 -10.77 -2.74
N CYS A 157 9.09 -10.36 -2.72
CA CYS A 157 7.95 -11.14 -2.18
C CYS A 157 8.05 -11.48 -0.68
N VAL A 158 8.66 -10.64 0.15
CA VAL A 158 8.71 -10.87 1.59
C VAL A 158 7.32 -10.70 2.20
N GLY A 159 6.75 -11.78 2.73
CA GLY A 159 5.38 -11.82 3.24
C GLY A 159 4.28 -11.83 2.17
N SER A 160 4.63 -12.06 0.89
CA SER A 160 3.70 -12.21 -0.24
C SER A 160 4.00 -13.50 -0.99
N ARG A 161 2.98 -14.13 -1.61
CA ARG A 161 3.12 -15.39 -2.32
C ARG A 161 3.77 -16.47 -1.45
N ASP A 162 3.39 -16.47 -0.18
CA ASP A 162 3.97 -17.30 0.86
C ASP A 162 2.88 -17.79 1.82
N GLU A 163 2.54 -19.06 1.71
CA GLU A 163 1.51 -19.69 2.54
C GLU A 163 1.89 -19.67 4.03
N LYS A 164 3.17 -19.84 4.36
CA LYS A 164 3.65 -19.79 5.75
C LYS A 164 3.42 -18.43 6.39
N SER A 165 3.45 -17.35 5.59
CA SER A 165 3.13 -16.00 6.02
C SER A 165 1.63 -15.68 5.99
N GLY A 166 0.78 -16.66 5.64
CA GLY A 166 -0.67 -16.48 5.50
C GLY A 166 -1.05 -15.55 4.34
N CYS A 167 -0.25 -15.49 3.26
CA CYS A 167 -0.52 -14.67 2.09
C CYS A 167 -0.12 -15.36 0.79
N ARG A 168 -1.11 -15.92 0.10
CA ARG A 168 -0.92 -16.51 -1.23
C ARG A 168 -0.84 -15.46 -2.33
N SER A 169 -1.44 -14.28 -2.09
CA SER A 169 -1.57 -13.21 -3.07
C SER A 169 -0.25 -12.47 -3.31
N CYS A 170 -0.11 -11.93 -4.52
CA CYS A 170 0.97 -11.02 -4.86
C CYS A 170 0.65 -9.60 -4.40
N SER A 171 1.62 -8.90 -3.79
CA SER A 171 1.47 -7.48 -3.45
C SER A 171 1.60 -6.53 -4.66
N LYS A 172 1.62 -7.06 -5.88
CA LYS A 172 1.54 -6.36 -7.16
C LYS A 172 2.68 -5.36 -7.43
N VAL A 173 3.04 -4.52 -6.48
CA VAL A 173 3.96 -3.37 -6.65
C VAL A 173 5.42 -3.67 -6.26
N CYS A 174 5.68 -4.77 -5.55
CA CYS A 174 7.02 -5.05 -4.99
C CYS A 174 8.10 -5.09 -6.07
N CYS A 175 7.83 -5.68 -7.25
CA CYS A 175 8.81 -5.78 -8.32
C CYS A 175 9.19 -4.41 -8.87
N ALA A 176 8.20 -3.56 -9.16
CA ALA A 176 8.45 -2.21 -9.66
C ALA A 176 9.16 -1.34 -8.61
N THR A 177 8.77 -1.47 -7.33
CA THR A 177 9.44 -0.78 -6.22
C THR A 177 10.89 -1.22 -6.10
N ALA A 178 11.18 -2.53 -6.13
CA ALA A 178 12.55 -3.05 -6.03
C ALA A 178 13.43 -2.58 -7.19
N VAL A 179 12.92 -2.63 -8.41
CA VAL A 179 13.69 -2.18 -9.59
C VAL A 179 13.95 -0.68 -9.53
N LYS A 180 12.95 0.14 -9.13
CA LYS A 180 13.12 1.57 -8.90
C LYS A 180 14.20 1.83 -7.85
N GLN A 181 14.07 1.23 -6.66
CA GLN A 181 15.03 1.41 -5.56
C GLN A 181 16.44 0.93 -5.91
N ALA A 182 16.57 -0.14 -6.69
CA ALA A 182 17.84 -0.63 -7.20
C ALA A 182 18.52 0.41 -8.12
N CYS A 183 17.76 1.08 -8.98
CA CYS A 183 18.27 2.19 -9.81
C CYS A 183 18.69 3.40 -8.94
N GLU A 184 17.90 3.76 -7.95
CA GLU A 184 18.19 4.86 -7.03
C GLU A 184 19.45 4.59 -6.19
N ILE A 185 19.63 3.37 -5.69
CA ILE A 185 20.87 2.93 -5.04
C ILE A 185 22.07 3.08 -5.98
N LYS A 186 21.92 2.71 -7.25
CA LYS A 186 22.99 2.87 -8.25
C LYS A 186 23.28 4.33 -8.56
N GLN A 187 22.29 5.22 -8.44
CA GLN A 187 22.52 6.68 -8.52
C GLN A 187 23.28 7.21 -7.31
N ALA A 188 22.95 6.73 -6.10
CA ALA A 188 23.62 7.14 -4.87
C ALA A 188 25.03 6.51 -4.73
N PHE A 189 25.20 5.26 -5.18
CA PHE A 189 26.43 4.48 -5.09
C PHE A 189 26.76 3.84 -6.45
N PRO A 190 27.34 4.60 -7.41
CA PRO A 190 27.56 4.14 -8.79
C PRO A 190 28.40 2.86 -8.89
N ASP A 191 29.38 2.68 -8.01
CA ASP A 191 30.29 1.53 -8.01
C ASP A 191 29.71 0.29 -7.32
N ALA A 192 28.56 0.41 -6.64
CA ALA A 192 27.96 -0.70 -5.92
C ALA A 192 27.44 -1.78 -6.89
N GLN A 193 27.58 -3.04 -6.49
CA GLN A 193 26.97 -4.18 -7.13
C GLN A 193 25.58 -4.41 -6.54
N VAL A 194 24.55 -4.39 -7.37
CA VAL A 194 23.16 -4.55 -6.92
C VAL A 194 22.58 -5.84 -7.49
N TYR A 195 21.93 -6.62 -6.62
CA TYR A 195 21.33 -7.91 -6.91
C TYR A 195 19.85 -7.88 -6.55
N CYS A 196 18.97 -8.35 -7.45
CA CYS A 196 17.56 -8.59 -7.19
C CYS A 196 17.29 -10.11 -7.19
N PHE A 197 16.91 -10.67 -6.05
CA PHE A 197 16.49 -12.07 -5.91
C PHE A 197 14.97 -12.16 -6.08
N TYR A 198 14.50 -12.82 -7.12
CA TYR A 198 13.09 -12.83 -7.48
C TYR A 198 12.60 -14.22 -7.92
N MET A 199 11.32 -14.49 -7.74
CA MET A 199 10.68 -15.69 -8.27
C MET A 199 10.19 -15.46 -9.71
N ASP A 200 9.38 -14.43 -9.91
CA ASP A 200 8.89 -13.92 -11.19
C ASP A 200 8.86 -12.39 -11.11
N LEU A 201 9.33 -11.71 -12.14
CA LEU A 201 9.18 -10.26 -12.27
C LEU A 201 7.80 -9.94 -12.83
N ARG A 202 7.04 -9.18 -12.08
CA ARG A 202 5.71 -8.69 -12.46
C ARG A 202 5.79 -7.21 -12.75
N MET A 203 6.35 -6.89 -13.92
CA MET A 203 6.55 -5.54 -14.44
C MET A 203 5.56 -5.32 -15.58
N PHE A 204 4.32 -4.99 -15.28
CA PHE A 204 3.29 -4.79 -16.29
C PHE A 204 2.69 -3.39 -16.18
N GLY A 205 2.46 -2.79 -17.33
CA GLY A 205 2.01 -1.43 -17.48
C GLY A 205 2.93 -0.65 -18.41
N ARG A 206 2.46 0.49 -18.87
CA ARG A 206 3.23 1.35 -19.77
C ARG A 206 4.48 1.87 -19.05
N HIS A 207 5.65 1.78 -19.68
CA HIS A 207 6.97 2.21 -19.19
C HIS A 207 7.56 1.38 -18.03
N TYR A 208 6.88 0.32 -17.56
CA TYR A 208 7.47 -0.56 -16.55
C TYR A 208 8.59 -1.44 -17.12
N GLU A 209 8.42 -1.87 -18.39
CA GLU A 209 9.47 -2.61 -19.10
C GLU A 209 10.69 -1.74 -19.35
N ASP A 210 10.48 -0.46 -19.67
CA ASP A 210 11.57 0.52 -19.86
C ASP A 210 12.39 0.68 -18.58
N LEU A 211 11.72 0.79 -17.41
CA LEU A 211 12.39 0.83 -16.11
C LEU A 211 13.25 -0.43 -15.87
N TYR A 212 12.72 -1.61 -16.19
CA TYR A 212 13.45 -2.87 -16.03
C TYR A 212 14.66 -2.96 -16.96
N LEU A 213 14.49 -2.57 -18.21
CA LEU A 213 15.58 -2.55 -19.22
C LEU A 213 16.68 -1.56 -18.83
N SER A 214 16.31 -0.38 -18.33
CA SER A 214 17.26 0.62 -17.83
C SER A 214 18.03 0.08 -16.61
N ALA A 215 17.33 -0.58 -15.67
CA ALA A 215 18.01 -1.21 -14.52
C ALA A 215 19.12 -2.18 -14.95
N GLN A 216 18.88 -2.97 -16.02
CA GLN A 216 19.87 -3.91 -16.53
C GLN A 216 20.98 -3.23 -17.33
N LYS A 217 20.62 -2.36 -18.29
CA LYS A 217 21.56 -1.82 -19.29
C LYS A 217 22.33 -0.61 -18.77
N ASP A 218 21.63 0.32 -18.10
CA ASP A 218 22.21 1.60 -17.69
C ASP A 218 22.81 1.53 -16.28
N TYR A 219 22.15 0.75 -15.39
CA TYR A 219 22.55 0.61 -13.99
C TYR A 219 23.25 -0.71 -13.66
N ASN A 220 23.35 -1.66 -14.61
CA ASN A 220 23.98 -2.96 -14.40
C ASN A 220 23.46 -3.72 -13.15
N VAL A 221 22.16 -3.63 -12.89
CA VAL A 221 21.50 -4.40 -11.82
C VAL A 221 21.42 -5.86 -12.23
N ARG A 222 21.83 -6.78 -11.37
CA ARG A 222 21.85 -8.22 -11.62
C ARG A 222 20.56 -8.86 -11.08
N PHE A 223 19.86 -9.57 -11.94
CA PHE A 223 18.62 -10.26 -11.64
C PHE A 223 18.87 -11.76 -11.50
N ILE A 224 18.67 -12.30 -10.28
CA ILE A 224 18.88 -13.71 -9.94
C ILE A 224 17.50 -14.34 -9.71
N ARG A 225 17.11 -15.25 -10.59
CA ARG A 225 15.84 -15.96 -10.46
C ARG A 225 15.96 -17.09 -9.46
N GLY A 226 15.34 -16.93 -8.31
CA GLY A 226 15.35 -17.92 -7.25
C GLY A 226 14.88 -17.30 -5.92
N ARG A 227 14.69 -18.17 -4.92
CA ARG A 227 14.36 -17.73 -3.58
C ARG A 227 15.62 -17.65 -2.73
N VAL A 228 15.71 -16.64 -1.88
CA VAL A 228 16.64 -16.61 -0.76
C VAL A 228 16.13 -17.61 0.27
N ALA A 229 16.99 -18.55 0.65
CA ALA A 229 16.68 -19.57 1.63
C ALA A 229 16.96 -19.10 3.05
N GLU A 230 18.10 -18.47 3.25
CA GLU A 230 18.51 -17.93 4.55
C GLU A 230 19.56 -16.82 4.39
N VAL A 231 19.68 -16.01 5.42
CA VAL A 231 20.71 -14.99 5.60
C VAL A 231 21.40 -15.22 6.92
N SER A 232 22.71 -15.11 6.94
CA SER A 232 23.52 -15.19 8.17
C SER A 232 24.56 -14.08 8.17
N GLU A 233 24.84 -13.53 9.33
CA GLU A 233 25.92 -12.55 9.49
C GLU A 233 27.27 -13.26 9.60
N THR A 234 28.27 -12.71 8.94
CA THR A 234 29.65 -13.18 9.02
C THR A 234 30.42 -12.44 10.12
N VAL A 235 31.60 -12.93 10.48
CA VAL A 235 32.41 -12.34 11.57
C VAL A 235 32.79 -10.87 11.33
N ASP A 236 32.89 -10.45 10.07
CA ASP A 236 33.16 -9.07 9.66
C ASP A 236 31.91 -8.19 9.53
N GLY A 237 30.74 -8.69 9.93
CA GLY A 237 29.46 -7.99 9.86
C GLY A 237 28.83 -7.94 8.46
N SER A 238 29.39 -8.65 7.47
CA SER A 238 28.75 -8.81 6.17
C SER A 238 27.61 -9.84 6.25
N LEU A 239 26.71 -9.82 5.28
CA LEU A 239 25.58 -10.74 5.20
C LEU A 239 25.86 -11.84 4.16
N LEU A 240 25.91 -13.09 4.58
CA LEU A 240 25.97 -14.23 3.68
C LEU A 240 24.56 -14.67 3.31
N VAL A 241 24.17 -14.41 2.06
CA VAL A 241 22.86 -14.79 1.51
C VAL A 241 23.02 -16.11 0.78
N LYS A 242 22.19 -17.11 1.15
CA LYS A 242 22.07 -18.38 0.44
C LYS A 242 20.80 -18.37 -0.41
N ALA A 243 20.93 -18.61 -1.69
CA ALA A 243 19.85 -18.65 -2.65
C ALA A 243 20.06 -19.80 -3.66
N GLU A 244 19.05 -20.06 -4.44
CA GLU A 244 19.15 -20.89 -5.64
C GLU A 244 19.08 -20.00 -6.87
N ASP A 245 19.98 -20.20 -7.82
CA ASP A 245 19.84 -19.67 -9.17
C ASP A 245 19.13 -20.72 -10.02
N THR A 246 17.83 -20.58 -10.21
CA THR A 246 16.99 -21.55 -10.94
C THR A 246 17.25 -21.54 -12.45
N VAL A 247 17.88 -20.48 -13.00
CA VAL A 247 18.29 -20.42 -14.41
C VAL A 247 19.57 -21.18 -14.62
N ALA A 248 20.54 -21.01 -13.72
CA ALA A 248 21.80 -21.76 -13.76
C ALA A 248 21.70 -23.18 -13.18
N GLY A 249 20.59 -23.51 -12.48
CA GLY A 249 20.38 -24.80 -11.81
C GLY A 249 21.38 -25.07 -10.69
N LYS A 250 21.84 -24.03 -9.98
CA LYS A 250 22.92 -24.12 -8.99
C LYS A 250 22.60 -23.36 -7.71
N PRO A 251 23.03 -23.88 -6.54
CA PRO A 251 23.01 -23.11 -5.31
C PRO A 251 23.98 -21.93 -5.44
N LEU A 252 23.58 -20.79 -4.87
CA LEU A 252 24.32 -19.54 -4.90
C LEU A 252 24.56 -19.05 -3.48
N LYS A 253 25.77 -18.58 -3.23
CA LYS A 253 26.13 -17.83 -2.01
C LYS A 253 26.67 -16.47 -2.43
N VAL A 254 26.09 -15.42 -1.87
CA VAL A 254 26.49 -14.03 -2.11
C VAL A 254 26.74 -13.34 -0.78
N THR A 255 27.91 -12.72 -0.66
CA THR A 255 28.19 -11.85 0.51
C THR A 255 27.76 -10.43 0.17
N LEU A 256 26.94 -9.83 1.01
CA LEU A 256 26.35 -8.50 0.83
C LEU A 256 26.73 -7.59 2.00
N ASP A 257 26.73 -6.31 1.75
CA ASP A 257 26.94 -5.27 2.76
C ASP A 257 25.60 -4.67 3.23
N LEU A 258 24.53 -4.85 2.44
CA LEU A 258 23.18 -4.41 2.77
C LEU A 258 22.15 -5.35 2.10
N LEU A 259 21.10 -5.69 2.83
CA LEU A 259 19.98 -6.47 2.31
C LEU A 259 18.68 -5.71 2.49
N VAL A 260 17.92 -5.53 1.42
CA VAL A 260 16.62 -4.86 1.40
C VAL A 260 15.51 -5.89 1.21
N LEU A 261 14.62 -5.99 2.16
CA LEU A 261 13.46 -6.87 2.12
C LEU A 261 12.27 -6.13 1.53
N MET A 262 11.75 -6.63 0.39
CA MET A 262 10.57 -6.08 -0.25
C MET A 262 9.31 -6.55 0.46
N ALA A 263 9.00 -5.89 1.59
CA ALA A 263 7.84 -6.18 2.42
C ALA A 263 6.54 -5.96 1.63
N GLY A 264 5.68 -6.97 1.64
CA GLY A 264 4.42 -6.94 0.90
C GLY A 264 3.33 -6.12 1.59
N MET A 265 2.27 -5.78 0.83
CA MET A 265 1.09 -5.12 1.35
C MET A 265 0.21 -6.11 2.11
N ARG A 266 -0.28 -5.70 3.28
CA ARG A 266 -1.22 -6.44 4.13
C ARG A 266 -2.42 -5.55 4.46
N PRO A 267 -3.60 -6.12 4.72
CA PRO A 267 -4.73 -5.32 5.16
C PRO A 267 -4.39 -4.52 6.41
N SER A 268 -4.73 -3.23 6.42
CA SER A 268 -4.40 -2.36 7.55
C SER A 268 -5.14 -2.77 8.83
N ALA A 269 -4.49 -2.60 9.98
CA ALA A 269 -5.10 -2.84 11.28
C ALA A 269 -6.36 -1.96 11.48
N SER A 270 -6.30 -0.69 11.03
CA SER A 270 -7.45 0.21 11.05
C SER A 270 -8.59 -0.29 10.16
N GLY A 271 -8.29 -0.77 8.94
CA GLY A 271 -9.28 -1.35 8.04
C GLY A 271 -9.98 -2.56 8.67
N LYS A 272 -9.23 -3.48 9.24
CA LYS A 272 -9.80 -4.65 9.95
C LYS A 272 -10.73 -4.24 11.08
N ARG A 273 -10.38 -3.19 11.83
CA ARG A 273 -11.23 -2.66 12.91
C ARG A 273 -12.51 -2.04 12.34
N VAL A 274 -12.41 -1.19 11.32
CA VAL A 274 -13.58 -0.59 10.65
C VAL A 274 -14.48 -1.69 10.05
N GLY A 275 -13.89 -2.72 9.45
CA GLY A 275 -14.62 -3.87 8.93
C GLY A 275 -15.44 -4.59 10.00
N LYS A 276 -14.87 -4.79 11.19
CA LYS A 276 -15.60 -5.37 12.33
C LYS A 276 -16.74 -4.47 12.82
N LEU A 277 -16.51 -3.14 12.90
CA LEU A 277 -17.53 -2.19 13.34
C LEU A 277 -18.71 -2.10 12.37
N LEU A 278 -18.47 -2.29 11.08
CA LEU A 278 -19.48 -2.30 10.02
C LEU A 278 -20.01 -3.70 9.67
N GLU A 279 -19.48 -4.75 10.30
CA GLU A 279 -19.75 -6.15 9.95
C GLU A 279 -19.55 -6.43 8.44
N MET A 280 -18.49 -5.84 7.87
CA MET A 280 -18.18 -5.97 6.45
C MET A 280 -17.48 -7.30 6.17
N PRO A 281 -17.82 -7.97 5.06
CA PRO A 281 -17.10 -9.16 4.62
C PRO A 281 -15.67 -8.80 4.18
N MET A 282 -14.77 -9.74 4.43
CA MET A 282 -13.37 -9.67 4.02
C MET A 282 -13.09 -10.85 3.08
N GLU A 283 -12.19 -10.64 2.12
CA GLU A 283 -11.64 -11.71 1.30
C GLU A 283 -10.69 -12.62 2.12
N GLU A 284 -10.31 -13.77 1.60
CA GLU A 284 -9.41 -14.71 2.29
C GLU A 284 -8.06 -14.09 2.70
N ASP A 285 -7.55 -13.12 1.94
CA ASP A 285 -6.31 -12.41 2.23
C ASP A 285 -6.50 -11.27 3.24
N GLY A 286 -7.74 -11.04 3.69
CA GLY A 286 -8.12 -10.09 4.72
C GLY A 286 -8.31 -8.65 4.22
N PHE A 287 -8.32 -8.39 2.92
CA PHE A 287 -8.78 -7.13 2.35
C PHE A 287 -10.32 -7.10 2.28
N PHE A 288 -10.90 -5.91 2.12
CA PHE A 288 -12.35 -5.81 2.01
C PHE A 288 -12.89 -6.49 0.75
N ALA A 289 -13.91 -7.31 0.93
CA ALA A 289 -14.69 -7.81 -0.19
C ALA A 289 -15.53 -6.70 -0.81
N VAL A 290 -15.51 -6.63 -2.13
CA VAL A 290 -16.35 -5.70 -2.91
C VAL A 290 -17.60 -6.41 -3.39
N ARG A 291 -18.65 -5.65 -3.67
CA ARG A 291 -19.92 -6.19 -4.15
C ARG A 291 -19.79 -6.96 -5.47
N ASP A 292 -19.03 -6.42 -6.39
CA ASP A 292 -18.73 -6.99 -7.70
C ASP A 292 -17.35 -6.48 -8.13
N SER A 293 -16.41 -7.39 -8.28
CA SER A 293 -15.01 -7.04 -8.60
C SER A 293 -14.83 -6.51 -10.02
N ILE A 294 -15.81 -6.69 -10.90
CA ILE A 294 -15.75 -6.25 -12.30
C ILE A 294 -16.49 -4.93 -12.49
N LEU A 295 -17.73 -4.84 -12.00
CA LEU A 295 -18.63 -3.73 -12.32
C LEU A 295 -18.86 -2.75 -11.16
N SER A 296 -18.49 -3.10 -9.94
CA SER A 296 -18.79 -2.32 -8.72
C SER A 296 -17.69 -2.43 -7.67
N GLY A 297 -16.43 -2.35 -8.09
CA GLY A 297 -15.25 -2.50 -7.21
C GLY A 297 -15.14 -1.44 -6.11
N GLN A 298 -15.91 -0.36 -6.18
CA GLN A 298 -15.97 0.71 -5.17
C GLN A 298 -17.11 0.54 -4.16
N ARG A 299 -17.95 -0.47 -4.33
CA ARG A 299 -19.09 -0.71 -3.44
C ARG A 299 -18.79 -1.85 -2.50
N SER A 300 -19.01 -1.60 -1.23
CA SER A 300 -19.17 -2.68 -0.27
C SER A 300 -20.53 -3.35 -0.49
N GLY A 301 -20.81 -4.42 0.18
CA GLY A 301 -22.17 -4.96 0.15
C GLY A 301 -23.16 -4.20 1.04
N LEU A 302 -22.71 -3.19 1.80
CA LEU A 302 -23.57 -2.42 2.69
C LEU A 302 -24.08 -1.16 1.99
N PRO A 303 -25.39 -0.84 2.10
CA PRO A 303 -25.94 0.41 1.56
C PRO A 303 -25.22 1.63 2.17
N GLY A 304 -24.84 2.58 1.31
CA GLY A 304 -24.19 3.81 1.74
C GLY A 304 -22.73 3.66 2.19
N VAL A 305 -22.13 2.45 2.10
CA VAL A 305 -20.72 2.22 2.39
C VAL A 305 -19.93 1.91 1.12
N PHE A 306 -18.89 2.68 0.89
CA PHE A 306 -18.04 2.61 -0.31
C PHE A 306 -16.59 2.35 0.09
N LEU A 307 -15.81 1.87 -0.85
CA LEU A 307 -14.42 1.46 -0.67
C LEU A 307 -13.55 2.13 -1.73
N ALA A 308 -12.33 2.51 -1.38
CA ALA A 308 -11.35 3.00 -2.35
C ALA A 308 -9.91 2.72 -1.93
N GLY A 309 -9.06 2.59 -2.92
CA GLY A 309 -7.62 2.43 -2.74
C GLY A 309 -7.23 1.05 -2.22
N ALA A 310 -6.05 0.96 -1.61
CA ALA A 310 -5.47 -0.32 -1.19
C ALA A 310 -6.20 -1.00 -0.02
N SER A 311 -7.35 -0.49 0.42
CA SER A 311 -8.24 -1.16 1.38
C SER A 311 -8.90 -2.42 0.80
N THR A 312 -9.02 -2.51 -0.53
CA THR A 312 -9.60 -3.65 -1.27
C THR A 312 -8.54 -4.52 -1.96
N GLY A 313 -7.26 -4.31 -1.66
CA GLY A 313 -6.16 -5.08 -2.22
C GLY A 313 -4.99 -4.23 -2.71
N PRO A 314 -3.85 -4.85 -3.05
CA PRO A 314 -2.67 -4.15 -3.54
C PRO A 314 -2.92 -3.36 -4.83
N LYS A 315 -2.55 -2.09 -4.84
CA LYS A 315 -2.74 -1.14 -5.95
C LYS A 315 -1.56 -0.20 -6.13
N THR A 316 -1.36 0.23 -7.35
CA THR A 316 -0.49 1.37 -7.68
C THR A 316 -1.17 2.69 -7.31
N LEU A 317 -0.39 3.79 -7.26
CA LEU A 317 -0.97 5.12 -7.01
C LEU A 317 -1.98 5.54 -8.10
N PRO A 318 -1.71 5.39 -9.41
CA PRO A 318 -2.70 5.70 -10.46
C PRO A 318 -4.01 4.91 -10.31
N GLU A 319 -3.94 3.63 -9.99
CA GLU A 319 -5.14 2.81 -9.74
C GLU A 319 -5.91 3.28 -8.51
N THR A 320 -5.19 3.64 -7.44
CA THR A 320 -5.77 4.20 -6.21
C THR A 320 -6.56 5.48 -6.50
N ILE A 321 -5.98 6.39 -7.28
CA ILE A 321 -6.64 7.65 -7.69
C ILE A 321 -7.85 7.38 -8.59
N ALA A 322 -7.71 6.49 -9.57
CA ALA A 322 -8.83 6.15 -10.47
C ALA A 322 -10.02 5.55 -9.71
N GLU A 323 -9.74 4.66 -8.76
CA GLU A 323 -10.78 4.04 -7.93
C GLU A 323 -11.45 5.06 -6.99
N ALA A 324 -10.68 5.98 -6.42
CA ALA A 324 -11.23 7.06 -5.61
C ALA A 324 -12.20 7.94 -6.41
N ARG A 325 -11.85 8.28 -7.66
CA ARG A 325 -12.73 9.02 -8.58
C ARG A 325 -14.01 8.25 -8.92
N ALA A 326 -13.90 6.95 -9.15
CA ALA A 326 -15.05 6.09 -9.36
C ALA A 326 -15.96 6.02 -8.12
N ALA A 327 -15.37 5.94 -6.91
CA ALA A 327 -16.14 5.99 -5.67
C ALA A 327 -16.89 7.32 -5.48
N VAL A 328 -16.31 8.45 -5.87
CA VAL A 328 -16.99 9.76 -5.87
C VAL A 328 -18.28 9.70 -6.71
N ILE A 329 -18.20 9.17 -7.93
CA ILE A 329 -19.35 9.04 -8.83
C ILE A 329 -20.41 8.09 -8.25
N ASP A 330 -19.99 6.97 -7.66
CA ASP A 330 -20.90 5.99 -7.07
C ASP A 330 -21.59 6.54 -5.81
N ILE A 331 -20.92 7.33 -5.00
CA ILE A 331 -21.49 8.03 -3.84
C ILE A 331 -22.52 9.07 -4.31
N ASP A 332 -22.19 9.87 -5.33
CA ASP A 332 -23.09 10.87 -5.91
C ASP A 332 -24.38 10.23 -6.44
N LYS A 333 -24.27 9.15 -7.22
CA LYS A 333 -25.41 8.39 -7.72
C LYS A 333 -26.27 7.79 -6.60
N TYR A 334 -25.64 7.28 -5.55
CA TYR A 334 -26.34 6.72 -4.39
C TYR A 334 -27.16 7.80 -3.68
N LEU A 335 -26.56 8.94 -3.35
CA LEU A 335 -27.20 10.04 -2.66
C LEU A 335 -28.26 10.74 -3.50
N SER A 336 -28.12 10.72 -4.84
CA SER A 336 -29.14 11.20 -5.79
C SER A 336 -30.30 10.22 -6.02
N GLY A 337 -30.30 9.04 -5.36
CA GLY A 337 -31.36 8.04 -5.50
C GLY A 337 -31.35 7.27 -6.83
N ILE A 338 -30.29 7.39 -7.63
CA ILE A 338 -30.14 6.68 -8.93
C ILE A 338 -29.89 5.19 -8.71
N PHE A 339 -29.28 4.83 -7.56
CA PHE A 339 -29.10 3.44 -7.16
C PHE A 339 -30.04 3.11 -6.00
N PRO A 340 -31.13 2.38 -6.24
CA PRO A 340 -31.97 1.92 -5.14
C PRO A 340 -31.19 0.96 -4.24
N ASP A 341 -31.46 1.03 -2.94
CA ASP A 341 -30.95 0.11 -1.94
C ASP A 341 -31.24 -1.35 -2.34
N VAL A 342 -30.21 -2.20 -2.44
CA VAL A 342 -30.40 -3.61 -2.71
C VAL A 342 -30.83 -4.30 -1.43
N LYS A 343 -32.11 -4.61 -1.31
CA LYS A 343 -32.74 -5.17 -0.10
C LYS A 343 -32.21 -6.52 0.38
N ASN A 344 -31.32 -7.24 -0.37
CA ASN A 344 -30.90 -8.60 -0.04
C ASN A 344 -29.40 -8.88 -0.31
N TYR A 345 -28.52 -8.21 0.43
CA TYR A 345 -27.09 -8.50 0.38
C TYR A 345 -26.72 -9.91 0.91
N LYS A 346 -27.39 -10.36 1.98
CA LYS A 346 -27.15 -11.70 2.57
C LYS A 346 -27.46 -12.86 1.60
N THR A 347 -28.33 -12.66 0.63
CA THR A 347 -28.66 -13.66 -0.39
C THR A 347 -27.58 -13.75 -1.46
N LEU A 348 -27.00 -12.62 -1.87
CA LEU A 348 -25.94 -12.58 -2.89
C LEU A 348 -24.61 -13.22 -2.43
N LEU A 349 -24.31 -13.21 -1.13
CA LEU A 349 -23.13 -13.92 -0.61
C LEU A 349 -23.32 -15.43 -0.55
N ARG A 350 -24.54 -15.93 -0.41
CA ARG A 350 -24.81 -17.38 -0.38
C ARG A 350 -24.77 -18.04 -1.77
N GLU A 351 -24.87 -17.27 -2.84
CA GLU A 351 -24.86 -17.77 -4.22
C GLU A 351 -23.45 -17.81 -4.85
N ARG A 352 -22.43 -17.31 -4.15
CA ARG A 352 -21.03 -17.27 -4.65
C ARG A 352 -20.15 -18.44 -4.19
N TRP A 353 -20.72 -19.40 -3.38
CA TRP A 353 -19.98 -20.59 -2.88
C TRP A 353 -20.80 -21.87 -3.03
#